data_8651826050ff225cc8975acf374868f5
#
_entry.id   8651826050ff225cc8975acf374868f5
#
_cell.length_a   1.000
_cell.length_b   1.000
_cell.length_c   1.000
_cell.angle_alpha   90.00
_cell.angle_beta   90.00
_cell.angle_gamma   90.00
#
_symmetry.space_group_name_H-M   'P 1'
#
loop_
_entity.id
_entity.type
_entity.pdbx_description
1 polymer ?
#
loop_
_entity_poly.entity_id
_entity_poly.type
_entity_poly.pdbx_seq_one_letter_code
_entity_poly.pdbx_strand_id
1 'polypeptide(L)'
;MITTKDLKKLSNEQLELVINEIRQIQKDAFFENFKLKEGKCYINKNSYTIIKVVKITKVSCDDLCVRCEYYSTFATKILQYEQETSLWFRRDNLNEYDQEDFEEITEEKYNEISSKLMELEDKKMEIKKQQNNIIINA
;
A
#
# COMPACT_ATOMS: atom_id res chain seq x y z
N MET A 1 -2.54 -30.12 -22.74
CA MET A 1 -1.42 -29.35 -22.20
C MET A 1 -0.59 -28.78 -23.34
N ILE A 2 -0.32 -27.49 -23.31
CA ILE A 2 0.51 -26.82 -24.32
C ILE A 2 1.98 -27.11 -24.02
N THR A 3 2.70 -27.61 -25.02
CA THR A 3 4.12 -27.95 -24.93
C THR A 3 4.98 -26.96 -25.72
N THR A 4 6.29 -26.98 -25.50
CA THR A 4 7.24 -26.19 -26.29
C THR A 4 7.12 -26.51 -27.76
N LYS A 5 6.88 -27.78 -28.10
CA LYS A 5 6.70 -28.22 -29.49
C LYS A 5 5.46 -27.59 -30.13
N ASP A 6 4.37 -27.46 -29.37
CA ASP A 6 3.16 -26.80 -29.85
C ASP A 6 3.39 -25.32 -30.09
N LEU A 7 4.12 -24.64 -29.19
CA LEU A 7 4.45 -23.22 -29.33
C LEU A 7 5.35 -22.93 -30.53
N LYS A 8 6.26 -23.83 -30.86
CA LYS A 8 7.14 -23.69 -32.03
C LYS A 8 6.42 -23.72 -33.39
N LYS A 9 5.17 -24.23 -33.41
CA LYS A 9 4.36 -24.25 -34.62
C LYS A 9 3.65 -22.93 -34.90
N LEU A 10 3.68 -22.00 -33.96
CA LEU A 10 3.00 -20.71 -34.08
C LEU A 10 3.87 -19.69 -34.79
N SER A 11 3.27 -18.80 -35.58
CA SER A 11 3.94 -17.62 -36.11
C SER A 11 4.31 -16.63 -34.99
N ASN A 12 5.21 -15.69 -35.29
CA ASN A 12 5.58 -14.64 -34.33
C ASN A 12 4.37 -13.82 -33.89
N GLU A 13 3.45 -13.49 -34.79
CA GLU A 13 2.22 -12.78 -34.48
C GLU A 13 1.32 -13.58 -33.53
N GLN A 14 1.18 -14.87 -33.75
CA GLN A 14 0.41 -15.77 -32.89
C GLN A 14 1.07 -15.90 -31.51
N LEU A 15 2.40 -15.98 -31.45
CA LEU A 15 3.15 -16.01 -30.17
C LEU A 15 2.93 -14.74 -29.37
N GLU A 16 2.95 -13.57 -30.01
CA GLU A 16 2.67 -12.30 -29.36
C GLU A 16 1.26 -12.24 -28.77
N LEU A 17 0.27 -12.73 -29.50
CA LEU A 17 -1.11 -12.81 -29.01
C LEU A 17 -1.22 -13.72 -27.78
N VAL A 18 -0.55 -14.88 -27.79
CA VAL A 18 -0.52 -15.80 -26.65
C VAL A 18 0.13 -15.15 -25.44
N ILE A 19 1.25 -14.47 -25.63
CA ILE A 19 1.94 -13.75 -24.55
C ILE A 19 1.03 -12.67 -23.95
N ASN A 20 0.34 -11.90 -24.78
CA ASN A 20 -0.55 -10.84 -24.31
C ASN A 20 -1.74 -11.41 -23.53
N GLU A 21 -2.30 -12.52 -23.95
CA GLU A 21 -3.37 -13.20 -23.23
C GLU A 21 -2.90 -13.72 -21.86
N ILE A 22 -1.71 -14.34 -21.81
CA ILE A 22 -1.12 -14.81 -20.56
C ILE A 22 -0.93 -13.66 -19.58
N ARG A 23 -0.39 -12.53 -20.05
CA ARG A 23 -0.19 -11.34 -19.23
C ARG A 23 -1.51 -10.78 -18.72
N GLN A 24 -2.56 -10.78 -19.52
CA GLN A 24 -3.88 -10.31 -19.09
C GLN A 24 -4.46 -11.23 -18.02
N ILE A 25 -4.34 -12.54 -18.18
CA ILE A 25 -4.77 -13.52 -17.18
C ILE A 25 -4.02 -13.32 -15.86
N GLN A 26 -2.71 -13.15 -15.91
CA GLN A 26 -1.88 -12.89 -14.72
C GLN A 26 -2.26 -11.59 -14.03
N LYS A 27 -2.50 -10.53 -14.80
CA LYS A 27 -2.92 -9.23 -14.27
C LYS A 27 -4.27 -9.33 -13.55
N ASP A 28 -5.24 -10.00 -14.16
CA ASP A 28 -6.56 -10.18 -13.59
C ASP A 28 -6.51 -11.06 -12.34
N ALA A 29 -5.74 -12.14 -12.36
CA ALA A 29 -5.55 -13.02 -11.22
C ALA A 29 -4.89 -12.31 -10.05
N PHE A 30 -3.87 -11.50 -10.29
CA PHE A 30 -3.22 -10.71 -9.26
C PHE A 30 -4.21 -9.74 -8.61
N PHE A 31 -4.97 -9.01 -9.41
CA PHE A 31 -5.98 -8.08 -8.91
C PHE A 31 -7.08 -8.79 -8.12
N GLU A 32 -7.62 -9.89 -8.63
CA GLU A 32 -8.71 -10.64 -7.98
C GLU A 32 -8.29 -11.25 -6.64
N ASN A 33 -7.06 -11.72 -6.55
CA ASN A 33 -6.52 -12.36 -5.34
C ASN A 33 -5.82 -11.36 -4.40
N PHE A 34 -5.79 -10.10 -4.74
CA PHE A 34 -5.17 -9.09 -3.90
C PHE A 34 -5.93 -8.93 -2.58
N LYS A 35 -5.19 -8.95 -1.48
CA LYS A 35 -5.75 -8.94 -0.12
C LYS A 35 -6.47 -7.65 0.22
N LEU A 36 -5.91 -6.50 -0.20
CA LEU A 36 -6.48 -5.19 0.10
C LEU A 36 -7.67 -4.91 -0.83
N LYS A 37 -8.70 -4.26 -0.27
CA LYS A 37 -9.93 -3.92 -1.01
C LYS A 37 -10.26 -2.44 -0.82
N GLU A 38 -10.84 -1.84 -1.86
CA GLU A 38 -11.30 -0.44 -1.81
C GLU A 38 -12.32 -0.22 -0.68
N GLY A 39 -12.20 0.89 0.00
CA GLY A 39 -13.07 1.28 1.12
C GLY A 39 -12.77 0.58 2.43
N LYS A 40 -11.78 -0.28 2.48
CA LYS A 40 -11.38 -1.00 3.70
C LYS A 40 -10.18 -0.35 4.37
N CYS A 41 -10.01 -0.64 5.65
CA CYS A 41 -8.92 -0.15 6.47
C CYS A 41 -8.03 -1.29 6.90
N TYR A 42 -6.73 -1.02 7.01
CA TYR A 42 -5.73 -2.05 7.32
C TYR A 42 -4.66 -1.51 8.27
N ILE A 43 -4.10 -2.43 9.04
CA ILE A 43 -2.94 -2.16 9.90
C ILE A 43 -1.78 -3.06 9.50
N ASN A 44 -0.59 -2.47 9.43
CA ASN A 44 0.66 -3.18 9.26
C ASN A 44 1.54 -2.94 10.47
N LYS A 45 1.59 -3.92 11.37
CA LYS A 45 2.34 -3.81 12.63
C LYS A 45 3.85 -3.86 12.42
N ASN A 46 4.32 -4.45 11.32
CA ASN A 46 5.74 -4.52 11.00
C ASN A 46 6.31 -3.17 10.59
N SER A 47 5.52 -2.34 9.93
CA SER A 47 5.89 -1.00 9.48
C SER A 47 5.24 0.13 10.30
N TYR A 48 4.52 -0.20 11.36
CA TYR A 48 3.80 0.79 12.20
C TYR A 48 2.93 1.73 11.37
N THR A 49 2.15 1.15 10.46
CA THR A 49 1.37 1.88 9.45
C THR A 49 -0.10 1.50 9.53
N ILE A 50 -0.99 2.48 9.37
CA ILE A 50 -2.41 2.23 9.10
C ILE A 50 -2.79 2.93 7.82
N ILE A 51 -3.69 2.32 7.05
CA ILE A 51 -4.17 2.87 5.80
C ILE A 51 -5.68 2.71 5.68
N LYS A 52 -6.30 3.65 4.93
CA LYS A 52 -7.67 3.54 4.45
C LYS A 52 -7.62 3.57 2.93
N VAL A 53 -7.97 2.46 2.30
CA VAL A 53 -7.86 2.31 0.85
C VAL A 53 -8.96 3.07 0.14
N VAL A 54 -8.57 3.97 -0.76
CA VAL A 54 -9.50 4.75 -1.59
C VAL A 54 -9.72 4.08 -2.92
N LYS A 55 -8.64 3.72 -3.62
CA LYS A 55 -8.72 3.13 -4.96
C LYS A 55 -7.54 2.20 -5.22
N ILE A 56 -7.81 1.12 -5.95
CA ILE A 56 -6.78 0.19 -6.42
C ILE A 56 -6.78 0.19 -7.94
N THR A 57 -5.61 0.43 -8.53
CA THR A 57 -5.44 0.49 -9.98
C THR A 57 -4.49 -0.60 -10.46
N LYS A 58 -4.91 -1.35 -11.45
CA LYS A 58 -4.05 -2.30 -12.16
C LYS A 58 -3.10 -1.51 -13.06
N VAL A 59 -1.81 -1.60 -12.82
CA VAL A 59 -0.81 -0.91 -13.63
C VAL A 59 -0.23 -1.85 -14.67
N SER A 60 0.13 -3.08 -14.24
CA SER A 60 0.67 -4.11 -15.13
C SER A 60 0.29 -5.49 -14.60
N CYS A 61 0.76 -6.56 -15.25
CA CYS A 61 0.57 -7.92 -14.75
C CYS A 61 1.27 -8.17 -13.40
N ASP A 62 2.23 -7.33 -13.04
CA ASP A 62 3.05 -7.49 -11.84
C ASP A 62 2.81 -6.42 -10.78
N ASP A 63 2.17 -5.29 -11.12
CA ASP A 63 2.09 -4.13 -10.24
C ASP A 63 0.66 -3.64 -10.05
N LEU A 64 0.32 -3.37 -8.78
CA LEU A 64 -0.90 -2.67 -8.38
C LEU A 64 -0.52 -1.39 -7.64
N CYS A 65 -1.27 -0.33 -7.90
CA CYS A 65 -1.16 0.94 -7.18
C CYS A 65 -2.35 1.09 -6.25
N VAL A 66 -2.08 1.23 -4.96
CA VAL A 66 -3.09 1.45 -3.93
C VAL A 66 -3.04 2.91 -3.48
N ARG A 67 -4.08 3.67 -3.81
CA ARG A 67 -4.25 5.04 -3.30
C ARG A 67 -4.98 4.98 -1.98
N CYS A 68 -4.41 5.61 -0.96
CA CYS A 68 -4.93 5.51 0.40
C CYS A 68 -4.61 6.72 1.24
N GLU A 69 -5.40 6.90 2.31
CA GLU A 69 -5.01 7.74 3.44
C GLU A 69 -4.02 6.93 4.29
N TYR A 70 -3.00 7.60 4.81
CA TYR A 70 -1.82 6.92 5.35
C TYR A 70 -1.33 7.62 6.62
N TYR A 71 -1.09 6.81 7.67
CA TYR A 71 -0.42 7.23 8.90
C TYR A 71 0.68 6.23 9.20
N SER A 72 1.89 6.71 9.44
CA SER A 72 3.02 5.84 9.78
C SER A 72 3.98 6.51 10.76
N THR A 73 4.50 5.70 11.67
CA THR A 73 5.58 6.08 12.57
C THR A 73 6.86 5.31 12.27
N PHE A 74 6.85 4.55 11.17
CA PHE A 74 7.99 3.74 10.74
C PHE A 74 9.13 4.64 10.25
N ALA A 75 10.37 4.27 10.56
CA ALA A 75 11.59 4.93 10.11
C ALA A 75 11.79 6.38 10.56
N THR A 76 10.81 7.04 11.16
CA THR A 76 10.93 8.40 11.68
C THR A 76 10.40 8.48 13.11
N LYS A 77 10.89 9.46 13.90
CA LYS A 77 10.35 9.75 15.24
C LYS A 77 9.14 10.69 15.18
N ILE A 78 8.76 11.11 13.99
CA ILE A 78 7.66 12.03 13.73
C ILE A 78 6.58 11.26 12.99
N LEU A 79 5.32 11.48 13.36
CA LEU A 79 4.19 10.91 12.63
C LEU A 79 4.19 11.41 11.19
N GLN A 80 4.20 10.48 10.24
CA GLN A 80 3.99 10.78 8.84
C GLN A 80 2.52 10.55 8.51
N TYR A 81 1.83 11.63 8.14
CA TYR A 81 0.44 11.59 7.69
C TYR A 81 0.35 12.10 6.27
N GLU A 82 -0.35 11.34 5.42
CA GLU A 82 -0.70 11.76 4.07
C GLU A 82 -2.17 11.48 3.81
N GLN A 83 -2.91 12.52 3.41
CA GLN A 83 -4.34 12.41 3.11
C GLN A 83 -4.57 11.48 1.92
N GLU A 84 -3.67 11.50 0.96
CA GLU A 84 -3.72 10.65 -0.21
C GLU A 84 -2.30 10.35 -0.69
N THR A 85 -1.93 9.08 -0.63
CA THR A 85 -0.63 8.61 -1.13
C THR A 85 -0.83 7.35 -1.97
N SER A 86 0.20 6.97 -2.68
CA SER A 86 0.19 5.76 -3.50
C SER A 86 1.19 4.75 -2.93
N LEU A 87 0.68 3.58 -2.59
CA LEU A 87 1.51 2.43 -2.24
C LEU A 87 1.54 1.46 -3.41
N TRP A 88 2.71 0.96 -3.73
CA TRP A 88 2.92 0.04 -4.84
C TRP A 88 3.12 -1.36 -4.32
N PHE A 89 2.37 -2.30 -4.89
CA PHE A 89 2.47 -3.72 -4.55
C PHE A 89 2.83 -4.49 -5.81
N ARG A 90 3.88 -5.29 -5.72
CA ARG A 90 4.31 -6.17 -6.81
C ARG A 90 3.88 -7.60 -6.51
N ARG A 91 3.60 -8.35 -7.57
CA ARG A 91 3.24 -9.77 -7.45
C ARG A 91 4.33 -10.61 -6.78
N ASP A 92 5.60 -10.24 -6.96
CA ASP A 92 6.76 -10.91 -6.38
C ASP A 92 7.12 -10.41 -4.96
N ASN A 93 6.37 -9.47 -4.41
CA ASN A 93 6.58 -8.87 -3.09
C ASN A 93 7.97 -8.25 -2.89
N LEU A 94 8.61 -7.78 -3.97
CA LEU A 94 9.93 -7.13 -3.91
C LEU A 94 9.86 -5.63 -3.57
N ASN A 95 8.67 -5.07 -3.39
CA ASN A 95 8.49 -3.69 -2.93
C ASN A 95 8.61 -3.60 -1.41
N GLU A 96 8.62 -2.37 -0.91
CA GLU A 96 8.67 -2.03 0.50
C GLU A 96 7.56 -2.70 1.33
N TYR A 97 6.38 -2.89 0.74
CA TYR A 97 5.23 -3.47 1.42
C TYR A 97 4.84 -4.81 0.83
N ASP A 98 4.61 -5.80 1.71
CA ASP A 98 3.98 -7.06 1.38
C ASP A 98 2.50 -7.00 1.79
N GLN A 99 1.60 -7.34 0.87
CA GLN A 99 0.16 -7.34 1.16
C GLN A 99 -0.22 -8.23 2.34
N GLU A 100 0.52 -9.32 2.58
CA GLU A 100 0.25 -10.25 3.68
C GLU A 100 0.52 -9.65 5.06
N ASP A 101 1.32 -8.59 5.14
CA ASP A 101 1.60 -7.89 6.40
C ASP A 101 0.47 -6.95 6.83
N PHE A 102 -0.49 -6.68 5.94
CA PHE A 102 -1.65 -5.85 6.24
C PHE A 102 -2.81 -6.70 6.75
N GLU A 103 -3.32 -6.36 7.93
CA GLU A 103 -4.51 -6.97 8.52
C GLU A 103 -5.68 -6.00 8.44
N GLU A 104 -6.86 -6.50 8.04
CA GLU A 104 -8.06 -5.68 7.99
C GLU A 104 -8.48 -5.29 9.40
N ILE A 105 -8.83 -4.01 9.57
CA ILE A 105 -9.43 -3.47 10.78
C ILE A 105 -10.72 -2.75 10.42
N THR A 106 -11.58 -2.54 11.40
CA THR A 106 -12.81 -1.77 11.19
C THR A 106 -12.48 -0.30 10.97
N GLU A 107 -13.36 0.43 10.29
CA GLU A 107 -13.24 1.88 10.13
C GLU A 107 -13.23 2.59 11.49
N GLU A 108 -14.03 2.10 12.45
CA GLU A 108 -14.05 2.62 13.81
C GLU A 108 -12.68 2.49 14.48
N LYS A 109 -12.05 1.32 14.34
CA LYS A 109 -10.70 1.08 14.87
C LYS A 109 -9.67 1.97 14.19
N TYR A 110 -9.76 2.13 12.88
CA TYR A 110 -8.91 3.04 12.12
C TYR A 110 -9.02 4.48 12.63
N ASN A 111 -10.25 4.98 12.81
CA ASN A 111 -10.50 6.33 13.31
C ASN A 111 -9.99 6.50 14.74
N GLU A 112 -10.15 5.49 15.60
CA GLU A 112 -9.62 5.50 16.97
C GLU A 112 -8.09 5.63 16.98
N ILE A 113 -7.40 4.83 16.18
CA ILE A 113 -5.94 4.84 16.10
C ILE A 113 -5.44 6.17 15.53
N SER A 114 -6.01 6.63 14.41
CA SER A 114 -5.59 7.88 13.78
C SER A 114 -5.79 9.07 14.71
N SER A 115 -6.91 9.12 15.44
CA SER A 115 -7.18 10.19 16.40
C SER A 115 -6.16 10.21 17.53
N LYS A 116 -5.80 9.04 18.07
CA LYS A 116 -4.77 8.93 19.12
C LYS A 116 -3.40 9.36 18.61
N LEU A 117 -3.05 8.99 17.39
CA LEU A 117 -1.78 9.38 16.79
C LEU A 117 -1.69 10.90 16.61
N MET A 118 -2.74 11.52 16.11
CA MET A 118 -2.80 12.97 15.93
C MET A 118 -2.78 13.73 17.27
N GLU A 119 -3.50 13.22 18.28
CA GLU A 119 -3.48 13.80 19.62
C GLU A 119 -2.09 13.80 20.24
N LEU A 120 -1.36 12.69 20.12
CA LEU A 120 0.01 12.61 20.61
C LEU A 120 0.97 13.52 19.85
N GLU A 121 0.77 13.67 18.57
CA GLU A 121 1.58 14.57 17.74
C GLU A 121 1.34 16.04 18.14
N ASP A 122 0.11 16.42 18.35
CA ASP A 122 -0.25 17.76 18.83
C ASP A 122 0.37 18.07 20.20
N LYS A 123 0.40 17.11 21.12
CA LYS A 123 1.08 17.23 22.41
C LYS A 123 2.58 17.43 22.26
N LYS A 124 3.21 16.70 21.36
CA LYS A 124 4.66 16.88 21.06
C LYS A 124 4.97 18.29 20.55
N MET A 125 4.14 18.80 19.66
CA MET A 125 4.29 20.15 19.12
C MET A 125 4.13 21.21 20.21
N GLU A 126 3.16 21.04 21.12
CA GLU A 126 2.94 21.96 22.24
C GLU A 126 4.12 21.97 23.21
N ILE A 127 4.64 20.80 23.56
CA ILE A 127 5.84 20.67 24.40
C ILE A 127 7.03 21.36 23.71
N LYS A 128 7.21 21.19 22.42
CA LYS A 128 8.27 21.83 21.65
C LYS A 128 8.18 23.36 21.70
N LYS A 129 6.98 23.91 21.56
CA LYS A 129 6.73 25.35 21.70
C LYS A 129 7.10 25.85 23.09
N GLN A 130 6.71 25.14 24.15
CA GLN A 130 7.04 25.48 25.54
C GLN A 130 8.56 25.49 25.74
N GLN A 131 9.27 24.48 25.24
CA GLN A 131 10.73 24.43 25.31
C GLN A 131 11.37 25.60 24.58
N ASN A 132 10.91 25.93 23.38
CA ASN A 132 11.42 27.06 22.60
C ASN A 132 11.21 28.39 23.33
N ASN A 133 10.05 28.58 23.95
CA ASN A 133 9.74 29.79 24.73
C ASN A 133 10.64 29.95 25.95
N ILE A 134 11.01 28.86 26.61
CA ILE A 134 11.99 28.92 27.73
C ILE A 134 13.30 29.46 27.25
N ILE A 135 13.79 29.05 26.10
CA ILE A 135 15.06 29.53 25.52
C ILE A 135 14.95 31.00 25.10
N ILE A 136 13.87 31.38 24.42
CA ILE A 136 13.64 32.74 23.94
C ILE A 136 13.55 33.74 25.09
N ASN A 137 12.94 33.35 26.20
CA ASN A 137 12.72 34.21 27.38
C ASN A 137 13.82 34.11 28.43
N ALA A 138 14.88 33.40 28.16
CA ALA A 138 16.01 33.22 29.08
C ALA A 138 16.92 34.51 29.17
#